data_d9968bd2df43402e4e16df57ce91af19
#
_entry.id   d9968bd2df43402e4e16df57ce91af19
#
_cell.length_a   1.000
_cell.length_b   1.000
_cell.length_c   1.000
_cell.angle_alpha   90.00
_cell.angle_beta   90.00
_cell.angle_gamma   90.00
#
_symmetry.space_group_name_H-M   'P 1'
#
loop_
_entity.id
_entity.type
_entity.pdbx_description
1 polymer ?
#
loop_
_entity_poly.entity_id
_entity_poly.type
_entity_poly.pdbx_seq_one_letter_code
_entity_poly.pdbx_strand_id
1 'polypeptide(L)'
;MITIIHGDSTNESREYFLKTKTTFQNLLCLEGQNITADVLINFFSGGNLFYEEKNLSIENLLSKNKAGKNLDELIAILNGNERKSNIIMWEEKEISQKNLNLFPKAQMQIFKIPKLIFNFLDNVKPGNGKNLIVIFHKLLENTPVEVILYMMVRQLRLLIAVTSSDKSDTIEELGKIAPWQKGKLERQAVFFDRNKLINLYNKLYNLDLSSKTGTLSMPLADAIDFLLLDI
;
A
#
# COMPACT_ATOMS: atom_id res chain seq x y z
N MET A 1 -1.37 12.41 22.48
CA MET A 1 -1.69 12.75 21.07
C MET A 1 -1.93 11.47 20.28
N ILE A 2 -2.93 11.44 19.39
CA ILE A 2 -3.16 10.28 18.49
C ILE A 2 -2.64 10.64 17.10
N THR A 3 -1.84 9.78 16.50
CA THR A 3 -1.40 9.87 15.10
C THR A 3 -1.86 8.62 14.36
N ILE A 4 -2.60 8.79 13.25
CA ILE A 4 -3.07 7.70 12.41
C ILE A 4 -2.33 7.76 11.08
N ILE A 5 -1.61 6.69 10.78
CA ILE A 5 -0.80 6.51 9.58
C ILE A 5 -1.51 5.47 8.71
N HIS A 6 -1.92 5.87 7.50
CA HIS A 6 -2.67 4.98 6.59
C HIS A 6 -2.49 5.37 5.13
N GLY A 7 -2.99 4.55 4.21
CA GLY A 7 -2.97 4.85 2.78
C GLY A 7 -2.86 3.58 1.94
N ASP A 8 -2.87 3.75 0.65
CA ASP A 8 -2.69 2.67 -0.32
C ASP A 8 -1.21 2.42 -0.70
N SER A 9 -0.30 3.35 -0.35
CA SER A 9 1.15 3.12 -0.39
C SER A 9 1.62 2.44 0.90
N THR A 10 1.39 1.12 0.98
CA THR A 10 1.64 0.33 2.20
C THR A 10 3.11 0.36 2.60
N ASN A 11 4.05 0.30 1.64
CA ASN A 11 5.48 0.30 1.94
C ASN A 11 5.92 1.61 2.59
N GLU A 12 5.58 2.76 2.00
CA GLU A 12 5.95 4.07 2.54
C GLU A 12 5.29 4.33 3.90
N SER A 13 4.00 4.00 4.04
CA SER A 13 3.28 4.16 5.29
C SER A 13 3.87 3.27 6.40
N ARG A 14 4.29 2.05 6.06
CA ARG A 14 4.94 1.12 6.99
C ARG A 14 6.32 1.60 7.41
N GLU A 15 7.13 2.06 6.47
CA GLU A 15 8.46 2.62 6.75
C GLU A 15 8.36 3.84 7.68
N TYR A 16 7.47 4.77 7.36
CA TYR A 16 7.22 5.94 8.20
C TYR A 16 6.75 5.54 9.61
N PHE A 17 5.84 4.56 9.72
CA PHE A 17 5.37 4.04 10.99
C PHE A 17 6.52 3.44 11.81
N LEU A 18 7.34 2.57 11.21
CA LEU A 18 8.47 1.95 11.89
C LEU A 18 9.48 3.01 12.36
N LYS A 19 9.80 3.98 11.51
CA LYS A 19 10.68 5.11 11.87
C LYS A 19 10.08 5.93 13.01
N THR A 20 8.77 6.18 13.01
CA THR A 20 8.10 6.91 14.10
C THR A 20 8.15 6.11 15.41
N LYS A 21 7.99 4.78 15.36
CA LYS A 21 8.10 3.92 16.56
C LYS A 21 9.45 4.05 17.26
N THR A 22 10.54 4.23 16.52
CA THR A 22 11.89 4.35 17.12
C THR A 22 12.10 5.64 17.89
N THR A 23 11.24 6.65 17.71
CA THR A 23 11.33 7.91 18.47
C THR A 23 10.78 7.82 19.88
N PHE A 24 10.03 6.75 20.22
CA PHE A 24 9.40 6.57 21.51
C PHE A 24 10.14 5.54 22.37
N GLN A 25 10.36 5.88 23.62
CA GLN A 25 10.85 4.94 24.64
C GLN A 25 9.68 4.23 25.28
N ASN A 26 9.88 2.97 25.71
CA ASN A 26 8.87 2.17 26.42
C ASN A 26 7.52 2.08 25.71
N LEU A 27 7.57 1.78 24.40
CA LEU A 27 6.41 1.68 23.54
C LEU A 27 5.74 0.31 23.69
N LEU A 28 4.48 0.27 24.15
CA LEU A 28 3.65 -0.93 24.07
C LEU A 28 3.16 -1.09 22.64
N CYS A 29 3.40 -2.27 22.03
CA CYS A 29 2.95 -2.58 20.68
C CYS A 29 1.82 -3.59 20.74
N LEU A 30 0.68 -3.27 20.13
CA LEU A 30 -0.51 -4.12 20.07
C LEU A 30 -0.97 -4.31 18.64
N GLU A 31 -1.49 -5.52 18.34
CA GLU A 31 -2.21 -5.78 17.10
C GLU A 31 -3.71 -5.56 17.29
N GLY A 32 -4.34 -4.80 16.42
CA GLY A 32 -5.73 -4.37 16.55
C GLY A 32 -6.74 -5.50 16.73
N GLN A 33 -6.48 -6.67 16.13
CA GLN A 33 -7.35 -7.85 16.27
C GLN A 33 -7.34 -8.48 17.69
N ASN A 34 -6.29 -8.21 18.48
CA ASN A 34 -6.06 -8.82 19.79
C ASN A 34 -6.30 -7.84 20.95
N ILE A 35 -6.76 -6.62 20.66
CA ILE A 35 -6.98 -5.60 21.67
C ILE A 35 -8.35 -5.79 22.33
N THR A 36 -8.36 -5.75 23.68
CA THR A 36 -9.58 -5.68 24.49
C THR A 36 -9.63 -4.37 25.28
N ALA A 37 -10.82 -3.99 25.73
CA ALA A 37 -11.00 -2.81 26.57
C ALA A 37 -10.17 -2.92 27.87
N ASP A 38 -10.13 -4.11 28.48
CA ASP A 38 -9.35 -4.35 29.71
C ASP A 38 -7.84 -4.12 29.52
N VAL A 39 -7.29 -4.53 28.38
CA VAL A 39 -5.86 -4.28 28.08
C VAL A 39 -5.58 -2.78 28.00
N LEU A 40 -6.43 -2.01 27.32
CA LEU A 40 -6.27 -0.56 27.24
C LEU A 40 -6.49 0.12 28.59
N ILE A 41 -7.52 -0.26 29.34
CA ILE A 41 -7.80 0.29 30.67
C ILE A 41 -6.63 0.03 31.61
N ASN A 42 -6.12 -1.20 31.66
CA ASN A 42 -4.96 -1.54 32.48
C ASN A 42 -3.71 -0.77 32.06
N PHE A 43 -3.47 -0.62 30.76
CA PHE A 43 -2.36 0.19 30.26
C PHE A 43 -2.48 1.64 30.68
N PHE A 44 -3.66 2.27 30.52
CA PHE A 44 -3.85 3.70 30.85
C PHE A 44 -4.02 3.96 32.36
N SER A 45 -4.54 2.99 33.13
CA SER A 45 -4.73 3.12 34.59
C SER A 45 -3.47 2.73 35.37
N GLY A 46 -2.65 1.82 34.85
CA GLY A 46 -1.43 1.37 35.52
C GLY A 46 -0.47 2.52 35.76
N GLY A 47 -0.10 2.77 37.00
CA GLY A 47 0.92 3.75 37.36
C GLY A 47 2.30 3.25 36.96
N ASN A 48 2.97 3.87 36.03
CA ASN A 48 4.40 3.69 35.82
C ASN A 48 5.14 4.50 36.86
N LEU A 49 5.71 3.85 37.86
CA LEU A 49 6.52 4.49 38.90
C LEU A 49 7.75 5.24 38.37
N PHE A 50 8.12 4.99 37.09
CA PHE A 50 9.36 5.47 36.50
C PHE A 50 9.22 6.29 35.20
N TYR A 51 8.01 6.38 34.61
CA TYR A 51 7.82 7.08 33.32
C TYR A 51 6.57 7.95 33.33
N GLU A 52 6.73 9.22 32.99
CA GLU A 52 5.64 10.21 32.95
C GLU A 52 4.74 10.03 31.70
N GLU A 53 5.29 9.50 30.59
CA GLU A 53 4.58 9.37 29.32
C GLU A 53 4.29 7.91 28.97
N LYS A 54 3.05 7.65 28.56
CA LYS A 54 2.61 6.34 28.05
C LYS A 54 2.61 6.36 26.54
N ASN A 55 3.35 5.45 25.93
CA ASN A 55 3.46 5.36 24.49
C ASN A 55 2.83 4.03 24.02
N LEU A 56 1.90 4.12 23.08
CA LEU A 56 1.12 2.99 22.56
C LEU A 56 1.20 2.97 21.03
N SER A 57 1.48 1.81 20.46
CA SER A 57 1.44 1.54 19.04
C SER A 57 0.39 0.48 18.73
N ILE A 58 -0.50 0.73 17.79
CA ILE A 58 -1.56 -0.19 17.38
C ILE A 58 -1.50 -0.39 15.87
N GLU A 59 -1.51 -1.65 15.45
CA GLU A 59 -1.50 -2.02 14.04
C GLU A 59 -2.85 -2.61 13.62
N ASN A 60 -3.45 -2.07 12.55
CA ASN A 60 -4.68 -2.58 11.95
C ASN A 60 -5.91 -2.63 12.89
N LEU A 61 -6.12 -1.60 13.70
CA LEU A 61 -7.29 -1.54 14.59
C LEU A 61 -8.60 -1.43 13.79
N LEU A 62 -8.65 -0.48 12.83
CA LEU A 62 -9.88 -0.19 12.08
C LEU A 62 -10.11 -1.18 10.93
N SER A 63 -9.04 -1.70 10.33
CA SER A 63 -9.14 -2.62 9.20
C SER A 63 -9.42 -4.07 9.60
N LYS A 64 -9.04 -4.50 10.80
CA LYS A 64 -9.25 -5.87 11.30
C LYS A 64 -10.47 -6.04 12.19
N ASN A 65 -11.00 -4.97 12.75
CA ASN A 65 -12.20 -5.01 13.58
C ASN A 65 -13.46 -4.60 12.80
N LYS A 66 -14.52 -5.36 12.96
CA LYS A 66 -15.83 -4.97 12.43
C LYS A 66 -16.42 -3.84 13.26
N ALA A 67 -17.15 -2.95 12.59
CA ALA A 67 -17.93 -1.91 13.28
C ALA A 67 -18.90 -2.55 14.29
N GLY A 68 -18.94 -2.03 15.52
CA GLY A 68 -19.77 -2.53 16.60
C GLY A 68 -19.33 -2.04 17.96
N LYS A 69 -20.10 -2.40 18.99
CA LYS A 69 -19.92 -1.91 20.38
C LYS A 69 -18.48 -2.06 20.89
N ASN A 70 -17.82 -3.18 20.60
CA ASN A 70 -16.44 -3.41 21.06
C ASN A 70 -15.46 -2.40 20.45
N LEU A 71 -15.56 -2.14 19.14
CA LEU A 71 -14.71 -1.15 18.50
C LEU A 71 -15.00 0.26 19.01
N ASP A 72 -16.28 0.59 19.20
CA ASP A 72 -16.70 1.90 19.73
C ASP A 72 -16.14 2.14 21.14
N GLU A 73 -16.14 1.11 21.99
CA GLU A 73 -15.54 1.16 23.33
C GLU A 73 -14.03 1.39 23.29
N LEU A 74 -13.30 0.65 22.44
CA LEU A 74 -11.85 0.84 22.26
C LEU A 74 -11.54 2.28 21.81
N ILE A 75 -12.29 2.78 20.84
CA ILE A 75 -12.13 4.15 20.34
C ILE A 75 -12.40 5.19 21.44
N ALA A 76 -13.44 4.99 22.26
CA ALA A 76 -13.74 5.88 23.37
C ALA A 76 -12.60 5.94 24.40
N ILE A 77 -12.00 4.77 24.74
CA ILE A 77 -10.86 4.70 25.65
C ILE A 77 -9.65 5.42 25.06
N LEU A 78 -9.33 5.19 23.77
CA LEU A 78 -8.21 5.85 23.11
C LEU A 78 -8.37 7.37 23.06
N ASN A 79 -9.53 7.88 22.65
CA ASN A 79 -9.83 9.31 22.62
C ASN A 79 -9.80 9.95 24.01
N GLY A 80 -10.25 9.23 25.03
CA GLY A 80 -10.22 9.70 26.42
C GLY A 80 -8.79 9.89 26.97
N ASN A 81 -7.81 9.21 26.39
CA ASN A 81 -6.41 9.24 26.83
C ASN A 81 -5.47 10.02 25.89
N GLU A 82 -5.96 10.65 24.84
CA GLU A 82 -5.16 11.35 23.81
C GLU A 82 -4.24 12.44 24.37
N ARG A 83 -4.63 13.09 25.47
CA ARG A 83 -3.86 14.18 26.09
C ARG A 83 -2.73 13.70 27.00
N LYS A 84 -2.85 12.47 27.51
CA LYS A 84 -1.93 11.90 28.50
C LYS A 84 -0.97 10.86 27.94
N SER A 85 -1.12 10.54 26.65
CA SER A 85 -0.39 9.45 26.01
C SER A 85 -0.10 9.76 24.55
N ASN A 86 0.98 9.21 24.05
CA ASN A 86 1.27 9.18 22.63
C ASN A 86 0.76 7.86 22.04
N ILE A 87 -0.16 7.95 21.11
CA ILE A 87 -0.79 6.79 20.47
C ILE A 87 -0.51 6.87 18.97
N ILE A 88 0.17 5.87 18.43
CA ILE A 88 0.46 5.75 17.01
C ILE A 88 -0.33 4.57 16.47
N MET A 89 -1.16 4.83 15.48
CA MET A 89 -1.94 3.80 14.79
C MET A 89 -1.47 3.67 13.35
N TRP A 90 -1.26 2.44 12.89
CA TRP A 90 -0.97 2.17 11.49
C TRP A 90 -2.04 1.24 10.91
N GLU A 91 -2.51 1.59 9.73
CA GLU A 91 -3.48 0.81 8.98
C GLU A 91 -2.93 0.49 7.59
N GLU A 92 -2.97 -0.77 7.22
CA GLU A 92 -2.43 -1.28 5.95
C GLU A 92 -3.11 -0.69 4.71
N LYS A 93 -4.31 -0.12 4.87
CA LYS A 93 -5.15 0.39 3.78
C LYS A 93 -5.59 1.82 4.04
N GLU A 94 -6.00 2.50 2.97
CA GLU A 94 -6.67 3.80 3.13
C GLU A 94 -7.97 3.63 3.92
N ILE A 95 -8.08 4.39 5.01
CA ILE A 95 -9.24 4.38 5.89
C ILE A 95 -10.29 5.37 5.39
N SER A 96 -11.54 4.97 5.43
CA SER A 96 -12.66 5.82 5.02
C SER A 96 -12.82 7.04 5.93
N GLN A 97 -13.26 8.17 5.38
CA GLN A 97 -13.51 9.39 6.14
C GLN A 97 -14.46 9.17 7.33
N LYS A 98 -15.43 8.27 7.18
CA LYS A 98 -16.35 7.89 8.27
C LYS A 98 -15.60 7.34 9.47
N ASN A 99 -14.63 6.46 9.25
CA ASN A 99 -13.83 5.86 10.32
C ASN A 99 -12.82 6.87 10.91
N LEU A 100 -12.24 7.73 10.07
CA LEU A 100 -11.34 8.79 10.55
C LEU A 100 -12.06 9.80 11.46
N ASN A 101 -13.31 10.10 11.17
CA ASN A 101 -14.13 11.00 12.00
C ASN A 101 -14.39 10.46 13.43
N LEU A 102 -14.12 9.17 13.68
CA LEU A 102 -14.16 8.61 15.04
C LEU A 102 -13.00 9.11 15.92
N PHE A 103 -11.97 9.71 15.31
CA PHE A 103 -10.81 10.28 15.98
C PHE A 103 -10.67 11.78 15.65
N PRO A 104 -11.53 12.65 16.18
CA PRO A 104 -11.66 14.04 15.71
C PRO A 104 -10.44 14.92 15.96
N LYS A 105 -9.55 14.52 16.87
CA LYS A 105 -8.33 15.25 17.22
C LYS A 105 -7.05 14.56 16.81
N ALA A 106 -7.14 13.43 16.11
CA ALA A 106 -5.97 12.72 15.64
C ALA A 106 -5.28 13.45 14.48
N GLN A 107 -3.96 13.37 14.46
CA GLN A 107 -3.18 13.77 13.30
C GLN A 107 -3.20 12.65 12.27
N MET A 108 -3.48 12.98 11.01
CA MET A 108 -3.55 12.03 9.92
C MET A 108 -2.30 12.15 9.04
N GLN A 109 -1.64 11.00 8.82
CA GLN A 109 -0.56 10.87 7.87
C GLN A 109 -1.00 9.90 6.76
N ILE A 110 -1.26 10.44 5.56
CA ILE A 110 -1.84 9.68 4.46
C ILE A 110 -0.76 9.45 3.40
N PHE A 111 -0.53 8.19 3.08
CA PHE A 111 0.42 7.74 2.05
C PHE A 111 -0.35 7.18 0.86
N LYS A 112 -0.41 7.94 -0.22
CA LYS A 112 -1.14 7.56 -1.44
C LYS A 112 -0.20 7.23 -2.57
N ILE A 113 -0.50 6.16 -3.30
CA ILE A 113 0.15 5.89 -4.57
C ILE A 113 -0.14 7.06 -5.52
N PRO A 114 0.89 7.65 -6.13
CA PRO A 114 0.70 8.79 -7.03
C PRO A 114 -0.26 8.46 -8.18
N LYS A 115 -1.23 9.32 -8.45
CA LYS A 115 -2.18 9.12 -9.57
C LYS A 115 -1.48 8.96 -10.91
N LEU A 116 -0.30 9.53 -11.05
CA LEU A 116 0.52 9.45 -12.25
C LEU A 116 0.91 8.00 -12.61
N ILE A 117 1.06 7.11 -11.62
CA ILE A 117 1.38 5.70 -11.89
C ILE A 117 0.23 5.00 -12.62
N PHE A 118 -1.02 5.30 -12.27
CA PHE A 118 -2.17 4.74 -12.98
C PHE A 118 -2.25 5.27 -14.41
N ASN A 119 -1.94 6.57 -14.62
CA ASN A 119 -1.83 7.13 -15.96
C ASN A 119 -0.73 6.45 -16.76
N PHE A 120 0.44 6.20 -16.17
CA PHE A 120 1.52 5.45 -16.79
C PHE A 120 1.06 4.05 -17.22
N LEU A 121 0.45 3.29 -16.30
CA LEU A 121 -0.02 1.92 -16.56
C LEU A 121 -1.12 1.87 -17.63
N ASP A 122 -2.06 2.79 -17.61
CA ASP A 122 -3.14 2.92 -18.63
C ASP A 122 -2.57 3.22 -20.03
N ASN A 123 -1.40 3.86 -20.12
CA ASN A 123 -0.73 4.21 -21.39
C ASN A 123 0.23 3.12 -21.90
N VAL A 124 0.40 2.02 -21.19
CA VAL A 124 1.17 0.86 -21.66
C VAL A 124 0.44 0.23 -22.85
N LYS A 125 0.96 0.47 -24.04
CA LYS A 125 0.44 -0.05 -25.31
C LYS A 125 1.54 -0.05 -26.39
N PRO A 126 1.49 -0.94 -27.37
CA PRO A 126 2.47 -1.00 -28.44
C PRO A 126 2.68 0.34 -29.16
N GLY A 127 3.93 0.69 -29.39
CA GLY A 127 4.32 1.93 -30.08
C GLY A 127 4.31 3.20 -29.21
N ASN A 128 4.02 3.10 -27.92
CA ASN A 128 3.96 4.26 -27.01
C ASN A 128 5.22 4.43 -26.15
N GLY A 129 6.29 3.68 -26.39
CA GLY A 129 7.47 3.62 -25.53
C GLY A 129 8.09 4.98 -25.20
N LYS A 130 8.24 5.86 -26.19
CA LYS A 130 8.79 7.22 -25.97
C LYS A 130 7.99 8.04 -24.94
N ASN A 131 6.66 8.00 -25.03
CA ASN A 131 5.82 8.70 -24.06
C ASN A 131 5.86 8.05 -22.69
N LEU A 132 5.91 6.72 -22.65
CA LEU A 132 6.03 5.96 -21.39
C LEU A 132 7.31 6.32 -20.63
N ILE A 133 8.46 6.45 -21.31
CA ILE A 133 9.72 6.88 -20.71
C ILE A 133 9.58 8.26 -20.06
N VAL A 134 8.96 9.22 -20.74
CA VAL A 134 8.75 10.56 -20.17
C VAL A 134 7.91 10.52 -18.89
N ILE A 135 6.85 9.71 -18.88
CA ILE A 135 6.00 9.55 -17.68
C ILE A 135 6.75 8.79 -16.58
N PHE A 136 7.51 7.77 -16.95
CA PHE A 136 8.31 6.96 -16.04
C PHE A 136 9.35 7.81 -15.29
N HIS A 137 10.11 8.65 -15.99
CA HIS A 137 11.07 9.53 -15.35
C HIS A 137 10.42 10.55 -14.40
N LYS A 138 9.23 11.05 -14.72
CA LYS A 138 8.44 11.88 -13.79
C LYS A 138 7.98 11.09 -12.55
N LEU A 139 7.69 9.82 -12.70
CA LEU A 139 7.35 8.96 -11.56
C LEU A 139 8.56 8.74 -10.63
N LEU A 140 9.74 8.57 -11.19
CA LEU A 140 10.99 8.35 -10.42
C LEU A 140 11.33 9.52 -9.50
N GLU A 141 10.84 10.74 -9.77
CA GLU A 141 11.06 11.89 -8.88
C GLU A 141 10.47 11.69 -7.48
N ASN A 142 9.36 10.92 -7.36
CA ASN A 142 8.61 10.78 -6.12
C ASN A 142 8.16 9.34 -5.81
N THR A 143 8.62 8.36 -6.59
CA THR A 143 8.20 6.96 -6.43
C THR A 143 9.39 6.04 -6.62
N PRO A 144 9.69 5.15 -5.65
CA PRO A 144 10.73 4.14 -5.80
C PRO A 144 10.51 3.28 -7.05
N VAL A 145 11.59 2.99 -7.76
CA VAL A 145 11.54 2.23 -9.02
C VAL A 145 10.97 0.82 -8.82
N GLU A 146 11.18 0.22 -7.68
CA GLU A 146 10.67 -1.10 -7.29
C GLU A 146 9.13 -1.10 -7.21
N VAL A 147 8.54 -0.01 -6.73
CA VAL A 147 7.08 0.15 -6.68
C VAL A 147 6.50 0.25 -8.09
N ILE A 148 7.17 1.01 -8.97
CA ILE A 148 6.75 1.13 -10.38
C ILE A 148 6.84 -0.24 -11.06
N LEU A 149 7.96 -0.97 -10.89
CA LEU A 149 8.15 -2.30 -11.44
C LEU A 149 7.05 -3.28 -10.96
N TYR A 150 6.78 -3.30 -9.66
CA TYR A 150 5.71 -4.12 -9.08
C TYR A 150 4.36 -3.82 -9.73
N MET A 151 4.02 -2.54 -9.90
CA MET A 151 2.76 -2.13 -10.52
C MET A 151 2.69 -2.49 -12.00
N MET A 152 3.81 -2.43 -12.75
CA MET A 152 3.90 -2.90 -14.13
C MET A 152 3.66 -4.41 -14.22
N VAL A 153 4.34 -5.20 -13.39
CA VAL A 153 4.16 -6.66 -13.33
C VAL A 153 2.69 -7.00 -13.03
N ARG A 154 2.11 -6.33 -12.05
CA ARG A 154 0.70 -6.49 -11.70
C ARG A 154 -0.23 -6.16 -12.88
N GLN A 155 0.00 -5.04 -13.56
CA GLN A 155 -0.81 -4.62 -14.71
C GLN A 155 -0.77 -5.65 -15.84
N LEU A 156 0.43 -6.14 -16.21
CA LEU A 156 0.57 -7.15 -17.27
C LEU A 156 -0.09 -8.48 -16.89
N ARG A 157 0.04 -8.90 -15.63
CA ARG A 157 -0.65 -10.11 -15.15
C ARG A 157 -2.16 -9.99 -15.29
N LEU A 158 -2.74 -8.84 -14.95
CA LEU A 158 -4.16 -8.57 -15.12
C LEU A 158 -4.57 -8.54 -16.60
N LEU A 159 -3.75 -7.93 -17.46
CA LEU A 159 -3.99 -7.93 -18.92
C LEU A 159 -3.97 -9.34 -19.50
N ILE A 160 -3.01 -10.18 -19.10
CA ILE A 160 -2.94 -11.59 -19.54
C ILE A 160 -4.18 -12.35 -19.07
N ALA A 161 -4.61 -12.15 -17.83
CA ALA A 161 -5.80 -12.80 -17.29
C ALA A 161 -7.09 -12.40 -18.02
N VAL A 162 -7.22 -11.13 -18.41
CA VAL A 162 -8.38 -10.64 -19.17
C VAL A 162 -8.40 -11.18 -20.60
N THR A 163 -7.24 -11.47 -21.21
CA THR A 163 -7.14 -12.05 -22.57
C THR A 163 -7.33 -13.56 -22.59
N SER A 164 -7.38 -14.23 -21.43
CA SER A 164 -7.60 -15.66 -21.36
C SER A 164 -9.05 -16.02 -21.68
N SER A 165 -9.22 -16.96 -22.62
CA SER A 165 -10.53 -17.52 -22.95
C SER A 165 -10.96 -18.58 -21.93
N ASP A 166 -10.03 -19.08 -21.14
CA ASP A 166 -10.24 -20.18 -20.21
C ASP A 166 -10.59 -19.63 -18.82
N LYS A 167 -11.76 -20.01 -18.28
CA LYS A 167 -12.18 -19.61 -16.93
C LYS A 167 -11.27 -20.18 -15.84
N SER A 168 -10.49 -21.23 -16.13
CA SER A 168 -9.51 -21.82 -15.23
C SER A 168 -8.30 -20.90 -14.97
N ASP A 169 -7.99 -20.03 -15.92
CA ASP A 169 -6.90 -19.04 -15.82
C ASP A 169 -7.32 -17.74 -15.08
N THR A 170 -8.54 -17.72 -14.50
CA THR A 170 -9.00 -16.54 -13.79
C THR A 170 -8.25 -16.42 -12.47
N ILE A 171 -7.37 -15.42 -12.39
CA ILE A 171 -6.66 -15.12 -11.15
C ILE A 171 -7.62 -14.49 -10.13
N GLU A 172 -7.49 -14.89 -8.87
CA GLU A 172 -8.32 -14.37 -7.75
C GLU A 172 -8.37 -12.84 -7.69
N GLU A 173 -7.25 -12.22 -8.07
CA GLU A 173 -7.10 -10.77 -8.10
C GLU A 173 -8.07 -10.09 -9.08
N LEU A 174 -8.36 -10.72 -10.23
CA LEU A 174 -9.30 -10.20 -11.22
C LEU A 174 -10.74 -10.18 -10.69
N GLY A 175 -11.09 -11.11 -9.80
CA GLY A 175 -12.39 -11.13 -9.12
C GLY A 175 -12.57 -10.03 -8.07
N LYS A 176 -11.48 -9.44 -7.60
CA LYS A 176 -11.47 -8.40 -6.56
C LYS A 176 -11.47 -6.98 -7.10
N ILE A 177 -11.24 -6.78 -8.40
CA ILE A 177 -11.25 -5.45 -9.01
C ILE A 177 -12.65 -4.97 -9.34
N ALA A 178 -12.86 -3.66 -9.27
CA ALA A 178 -14.16 -3.06 -9.59
C ALA A 178 -14.51 -3.24 -11.08
N PRO A 179 -15.80 -3.37 -11.45
CA PRO A 179 -16.22 -3.57 -12.84
C PRO A 179 -15.68 -2.52 -13.83
N TRP A 180 -15.59 -1.26 -13.42
CA TRP A 180 -15.05 -0.20 -14.26
C TRP A 180 -13.54 -0.37 -14.53
N GLN A 181 -12.78 -0.89 -13.57
CA GLN A 181 -11.35 -1.21 -13.76
C GLN A 181 -11.18 -2.37 -14.72
N LYS A 182 -12.01 -3.42 -14.57
CA LYS A 182 -12.02 -4.55 -15.51
C LYS A 182 -12.30 -4.08 -16.93
N GLY A 183 -13.30 -3.22 -17.15
CA GLY A 183 -13.59 -2.66 -18.44
C GLY A 183 -12.44 -1.80 -19.02
N LYS A 184 -11.63 -1.15 -18.19
CA LYS A 184 -10.39 -0.48 -18.64
C LYS A 184 -9.35 -1.47 -19.14
N LEU A 185 -9.10 -2.54 -18.36
CA LEU A 185 -8.15 -3.61 -18.72
C LEU A 185 -8.57 -4.31 -20.03
N GLU A 186 -9.84 -4.61 -20.20
CA GLU A 186 -10.39 -5.19 -21.44
C GLU A 186 -10.10 -4.31 -22.65
N ARG A 187 -10.35 -2.98 -22.56
CA ARG A 187 -10.03 -2.03 -23.63
C ARG A 187 -8.54 -1.94 -23.92
N GLN A 188 -7.70 -1.97 -22.88
CA GLN A 188 -6.25 -1.94 -23.04
C GLN A 188 -5.72 -3.24 -23.65
N ALA A 189 -6.26 -4.38 -23.26
CA ALA A 189 -5.86 -5.69 -23.75
C ALA A 189 -6.04 -5.86 -25.26
N VAL A 190 -7.01 -5.18 -25.87
CA VAL A 190 -7.25 -5.20 -27.34
C VAL A 190 -6.03 -4.75 -28.14
N PHE A 191 -5.17 -3.90 -27.58
CA PHE A 191 -3.97 -3.44 -28.25
C PHE A 191 -2.85 -4.47 -28.34
N PHE A 192 -2.98 -5.59 -27.59
CA PHE A 192 -1.90 -6.56 -27.48
C PHE A 192 -2.30 -7.93 -28.04
N ASP A 193 -1.34 -8.56 -28.67
CA ASP A 193 -1.35 -10.01 -28.85
C ASP A 193 -0.99 -10.67 -27.49
N ARG A 194 -1.66 -11.79 -27.16
CA ARG A 194 -1.42 -12.53 -25.90
C ARG A 194 0.04 -12.98 -25.75
N ASN A 195 0.67 -13.43 -26.84
CA ASN A 195 2.05 -13.88 -26.79
C ASN A 195 3.02 -12.72 -26.51
N LYS A 196 2.70 -11.51 -27.04
CA LYS A 196 3.47 -10.30 -26.74
C LYS A 196 3.33 -9.92 -25.27
N LEU A 197 2.13 -10.01 -24.68
CA LEU A 197 1.93 -9.76 -23.25
C LEU A 197 2.73 -10.72 -22.38
N ILE A 198 2.70 -12.02 -22.71
CA ILE A 198 3.46 -13.05 -21.98
C ILE A 198 4.98 -12.78 -22.08
N ASN A 199 5.47 -12.43 -23.28
CA ASN A 199 6.88 -12.10 -23.46
C ASN A 199 7.29 -10.88 -22.64
N LEU A 200 6.49 -9.81 -22.65
CA LEU A 200 6.75 -8.62 -21.87
C LEU A 200 6.70 -8.89 -20.36
N TYR A 201 5.77 -9.72 -19.92
CA TYR A 201 5.69 -10.18 -18.53
C TYR A 201 6.96 -10.96 -18.12
N ASN A 202 7.42 -11.87 -18.95
CA ASN A 202 8.64 -12.63 -18.70
C ASN A 202 9.89 -11.73 -18.64
N LYS A 203 9.98 -10.72 -19.49
CA LYS A 203 11.06 -9.72 -19.43
C LYS A 203 11.04 -8.97 -18.09
N LEU A 204 9.86 -8.50 -17.65
CA LEU A 204 9.72 -7.85 -16.33
C LEU A 204 10.06 -8.78 -15.17
N TYR A 205 9.61 -10.03 -15.23
CA TYR A 205 9.92 -11.02 -14.22
C TYR A 205 11.43 -11.24 -14.09
N ASN A 206 12.13 -11.37 -15.24
CA ASN A 206 13.59 -11.52 -15.25
C ASN A 206 14.30 -10.28 -14.70
N LEU A 207 13.80 -9.08 -14.96
CA LEU A 207 14.33 -7.85 -14.38
C LEU A 207 14.16 -7.83 -12.86
N ASP A 208 12.98 -8.17 -12.35
CA ASP A 208 12.71 -8.26 -10.92
C ASP A 208 13.62 -9.29 -10.24
N LEU A 209 13.76 -10.47 -10.84
CA LEU A 209 14.65 -11.53 -10.34
C LEU A 209 16.11 -11.07 -10.32
N SER A 210 16.61 -10.50 -11.42
CA SER A 210 17.99 -10.03 -11.53
C SER A 210 18.30 -8.88 -10.55
N SER A 211 17.35 -7.99 -10.34
CA SER A 211 17.47 -6.92 -9.35
C SER A 211 17.58 -7.47 -7.92
N LYS A 212 16.74 -8.45 -7.57
CA LYS A 212 16.72 -9.07 -6.22
C LYS A 212 17.91 -9.96 -5.94
N THR A 213 18.47 -10.58 -6.98
CA THR A 213 19.67 -11.47 -6.86
C THR A 213 20.98 -10.70 -7.04
N GLY A 214 20.94 -9.41 -7.32
CA GLY A 214 22.14 -8.59 -7.53
C GLY A 214 22.89 -8.92 -8.84
N THR A 215 22.23 -9.59 -9.78
CA THR A 215 22.83 -9.99 -11.08
C THR A 215 22.56 -8.98 -12.20
N LEU A 216 21.80 -7.91 -11.92
CA LEU A 216 21.52 -6.87 -12.90
C LEU A 216 22.79 -6.03 -13.16
N SER A 217 23.20 -5.91 -14.43
CA SER A 217 24.43 -5.23 -14.84
C SER A 217 24.32 -3.70 -14.92
N MET A 218 23.13 -3.15 -14.75
CA MET A 218 22.84 -1.72 -14.83
C MET A 218 21.80 -1.30 -13.77
N PRO A 219 21.60 -0.01 -13.48
CA PRO A 219 20.51 0.44 -12.63
C PRO A 219 19.15 -0.05 -13.11
N LEU A 220 18.27 -0.41 -12.18
CA LEU A 220 16.95 -0.95 -12.51
C LEU A 220 16.11 0.02 -13.37
N ALA A 221 16.24 1.32 -13.12
CA ALA A 221 15.56 2.34 -13.90
C ALA A 221 15.96 2.30 -15.38
N ASP A 222 17.27 2.20 -15.67
CA ASP A 222 17.80 2.13 -17.04
C ASP A 222 17.32 0.84 -17.75
N ALA A 223 17.29 -0.27 -17.02
CA ALA A 223 16.79 -1.53 -17.56
C ALA A 223 15.30 -1.47 -17.92
N ILE A 224 14.51 -0.72 -17.13
CA ILE A 224 13.09 -0.47 -17.45
C ILE A 224 12.97 0.46 -18.65
N ASP A 225 13.82 1.48 -18.80
CA ASP A 225 13.83 2.35 -20.00
C ASP A 225 14.01 1.53 -21.29
N PHE A 226 14.99 0.62 -21.31
CA PHE A 226 15.17 -0.29 -22.45
C PHE A 226 13.94 -1.16 -22.72
N LEU A 227 13.32 -1.67 -21.67
CA LEU A 227 12.09 -2.46 -21.83
C LEU A 227 10.93 -1.62 -22.37
N LEU A 228 10.79 -0.37 -21.93
CA LEU A 228 9.75 0.54 -22.44
C LEU A 228 9.93 0.90 -23.91
N LEU A 229 11.17 0.94 -24.39
CA LEU A 229 11.46 1.13 -25.84
C LEU A 229 10.99 -0.04 -26.69
N ASP A 230 10.95 -1.25 -26.13
CA ASP A 230 10.51 -2.48 -26.81
C ASP A 230 8.97 -2.61 -26.85
N ILE A 231 8.21 -1.76 -26.17
CA ILE A 231 6.76 -1.75 -26.19
C ILE A 231 6.24 -0.99 -27.40
#